data_d22a9620125718307f69ea9abc4b6431
#
_entry.id   d22a9620125718307f69ea9abc4b6431
#
_cell.length_a   1.000
_cell.length_b   1.000
_cell.length_c   1.000
_cell.angle_alpha   90.00
_cell.angle_beta   90.00
_cell.angle_gamma   90.00
#
_symmetry.space_group_name_H-M   'P 1'
#
loop_
_entity.id
_entity.type
_entity.pdbx_description
1 polymer ?
#
loop_
_entity_poly.entity_id
_entity_poly.type
_entity_poly.pdbx_seq_one_letter_code
_entity_poly.pdbx_strand_id
1 'polypeptide(L)'
;RSVTDNYELIEGTWPESYNDIVIVVDANNEIALPTLYMLGLLPSDEYNDLSEAVDRGESLDGISYSWNYSDLIGRNYYVIPACDGYEKTEDGKFVSLRNDPSKLEELAENGIKLRVSGIIRASSDSAQSVFSSVVGYTSALTDEIISLAEKSEIVKAQRQSPDKDIISGMSFDPDDDETKIEDTKTYISSLGISGKASLWKTIAATLYSSDPAQQQVIAQADENALAAMLDAFMQGPSDEVLLSIYENTISVGSYEDNLTKFGFVSKDAPTSINIYADTFESKDLIAECIQNYNREATEENQIVYTDFVALLISSVTTIINVISYVLIAFVSVSLVVSSIMIGIITYISVLERTKEIGILRAIGASKRNVSQVFTAETFIIGLCSGAIGVGLSALLLIPVNAIIHAVAGTSEVSAVLPVGAAIILVIISVILTLIGGMIPSRKAAKKDPVTALRSE
;
A
#
# COMPACT_ATOMS: atom_id res chain seq x y z
N ARG A 1 19.34 -12.32 9.34
CA ARG A 1 18.58 -12.29 10.61
C ARG A 1 17.10 -12.05 10.37
N SER A 2 16.68 -10.98 9.70
CA SER A 2 15.24 -10.70 9.50
C SER A 2 14.46 -11.79 8.74
N VAL A 3 15.10 -12.56 7.88
CA VAL A 3 14.45 -13.69 7.20
C VAL A 3 14.37 -14.91 8.09
N THR A 4 15.49 -15.34 8.70
CA THR A 4 15.54 -16.53 9.56
C THR A 4 14.70 -16.38 10.83
N ASP A 5 14.44 -15.16 11.28
CA ASP A 5 13.63 -14.90 12.46
C ASP A 5 12.12 -14.87 12.14
N ASN A 6 11.75 -14.62 10.87
CA ASN A 6 10.36 -14.52 10.41
C ASN A 6 9.88 -15.71 9.58
N TYR A 7 10.75 -16.67 9.26
CA TYR A 7 10.42 -17.84 8.46
C TYR A 7 10.92 -19.12 9.14
N GLU A 8 10.13 -20.18 9.00
CA GLU A 8 10.53 -21.52 9.41
C GLU A 8 10.92 -22.37 8.20
N LEU A 9 11.94 -23.18 8.35
CA LEU A 9 12.36 -24.15 7.36
C LEU A 9 11.46 -25.40 7.49
N ILE A 10 10.69 -25.68 6.43
CA ILE A 10 9.79 -26.85 6.40
C ILE A 10 10.55 -28.10 6.02
N GLU A 11 11.41 -28.00 4.96
CA GLU A 11 12.16 -29.14 4.47
C GLU A 11 13.46 -28.64 3.79
N GLY A 12 14.52 -29.44 3.78
CA GLY A 12 15.80 -29.14 3.15
C GLY A 12 16.76 -28.34 4.04
N THR A 13 17.46 -27.39 3.46
CA THR A 13 18.44 -26.52 4.13
C THR A 13 18.28 -25.06 3.74
N TRP A 14 18.67 -24.17 4.63
CA TRP A 14 18.83 -22.75 4.29
C TRP A 14 19.86 -22.59 3.17
N PRO A 15 19.69 -21.58 2.27
CA PRO A 15 20.66 -21.34 1.19
C PRO A 15 22.00 -20.88 1.78
N GLU A 16 23.07 -21.58 1.44
CA GLU A 16 24.43 -21.28 1.90
C GLU A 16 25.30 -20.71 0.76
N SER A 17 24.97 -21.06 -0.48
CA SER A 17 25.73 -20.66 -1.66
C SER A 17 24.92 -19.68 -2.52
N TYR A 18 25.61 -18.97 -3.44
CA TYR A 18 24.95 -18.04 -4.37
C TYR A 18 23.96 -18.73 -5.31
N ASN A 19 24.14 -20.01 -5.58
CA ASN A 19 23.29 -20.80 -6.45
C ASN A 19 22.23 -21.62 -5.71
N ASP A 20 22.08 -21.48 -4.40
CA ASP A 20 20.99 -22.06 -3.64
C ASP A 20 19.80 -21.09 -3.58
N ILE A 21 18.62 -21.62 -3.85
CA ILE A 21 17.34 -20.90 -3.73
C ILE A 21 16.39 -21.67 -2.82
N VAL A 22 15.43 -20.95 -2.22
CA VAL A 22 14.34 -21.56 -1.45
C VAL A 22 12.99 -21.25 -2.10
N ILE A 23 12.06 -22.18 -1.95
CA ILE A 23 10.67 -21.97 -2.30
C ILE A 23 9.92 -21.48 -1.05
N VAL A 24 9.17 -20.42 -1.19
CA VAL A 24 8.35 -19.81 -0.13
C VAL A 24 6.91 -20.25 -0.34
N VAL A 25 6.35 -20.91 0.67
CA VAL A 25 4.93 -21.32 0.68
C VAL A 25 4.15 -20.44 1.65
N ASP A 26 2.83 -20.41 1.49
CA ASP A 26 1.93 -19.71 2.40
C ASP A 26 1.76 -20.46 3.75
N ALA A 27 0.92 -19.91 4.63
CA ALA A 27 0.64 -20.50 5.95
C ALA A 27 0.01 -21.90 5.88
N ASN A 28 -0.61 -22.26 4.76
CA ASN A 28 -1.23 -23.57 4.52
C ASN A 28 -0.31 -24.55 3.77
N ASN A 29 0.95 -24.16 3.49
CA ASN A 29 1.89 -24.87 2.62
C ASN A 29 1.44 -24.91 1.16
N GLU A 30 0.78 -23.88 0.68
CA GLU A 30 0.25 -23.79 -0.66
C GLU A 30 1.03 -22.76 -1.50
N ILE A 31 0.97 -22.95 -2.82
CA ILE A 31 1.48 -22.03 -3.83
C ILE A 31 0.35 -21.73 -4.79
N ALA A 32 0.18 -20.47 -5.15
CA ALA A 32 -0.85 -20.04 -6.09
C ALA A 32 -0.69 -20.74 -7.45
N LEU A 33 -1.80 -21.17 -8.04
CA LEU A 33 -1.83 -21.91 -9.31
C LEU A 33 -1.00 -21.26 -10.44
N PRO A 34 -1.10 -19.93 -10.71
CA PRO A 34 -0.27 -19.28 -11.73
C PRO A 34 1.23 -19.44 -11.47
N THR A 35 1.64 -19.46 -10.22
CA THR A 35 3.05 -19.60 -9.83
C THR A 35 3.56 -21.03 -10.07
N LEU A 36 2.70 -22.05 -9.95
CA LEU A 36 3.07 -23.44 -10.27
C LEU A 36 3.44 -23.61 -11.75
N TYR A 37 2.71 -22.92 -12.65
CA TYR A 37 3.06 -22.88 -14.06
C TYR A 37 4.36 -22.10 -14.31
N MET A 38 4.55 -20.96 -13.66
CA MET A 38 5.80 -20.18 -13.77
C MET A 38 7.02 -20.96 -13.27
N LEU A 39 6.85 -21.79 -12.24
CA LEU A 39 7.90 -22.68 -11.73
C LEU A 39 8.10 -23.94 -12.59
N GLY A 40 7.35 -24.11 -13.69
CA GLY A 40 7.41 -25.28 -14.54
C GLY A 40 7.03 -26.58 -13.80
N LEU A 41 6.19 -26.48 -12.78
CA LEU A 41 5.62 -27.63 -12.07
C LEU A 41 4.42 -28.22 -12.80
N LEU A 42 3.77 -27.40 -13.61
CA LEU A 42 2.65 -27.75 -14.48
C LEU A 42 2.99 -27.36 -15.93
N PRO A 43 2.42 -28.05 -16.93
CA PRO A 43 2.62 -27.74 -18.35
C PRO A 43 2.01 -26.38 -18.71
N SER A 44 2.75 -25.55 -19.44
CA SER A 44 2.31 -24.18 -19.80
C SER A 44 1.07 -24.15 -20.71
N ASP A 45 0.84 -25.21 -21.50
CA ASP A 45 -0.31 -25.29 -22.40
C ASP A 45 -1.63 -25.33 -21.61
N GLU A 46 -1.65 -26.04 -20.49
CA GLU A 46 -2.80 -26.13 -19.60
C GLU A 46 -3.14 -24.76 -18.94
N TYR A 47 -2.13 -23.91 -18.71
CA TYR A 47 -2.34 -22.58 -18.16
C TYR A 47 -3.17 -21.68 -19.09
N ASN A 48 -2.91 -21.74 -20.38
CA ASN A 48 -3.64 -20.94 -21.36
C ASN A 48 -5.13 -21.36 -21.41
N ASP A 49 -5.40 -22.65 -21.39
CA ASP A 49 -6.76 -23.19 -21.38
C ASP A 49 -7.52 -22.77 -20.12
N LEU A 50 -6.88 -22.82 -18.96
CA LEU A 50 -7.44 -22.40 -17.68
C LEU A 50 -7.65 -20.88 -17.61
N SER A 51 -6.70 -20.09 -18.13
CA SER A 51 -6.84 -18.63 -18.20
C SER A 51 -8.03 -18.23 -19.08
N GLU A 52 -8.20 -18.85 -20.25
CA GLU A 52 -9.34 -18.63 -21.12
C GLU A 52 -10.67 -19.04 -20.45
N ALA A 53 -10.67 -20.12 -19.67
CA ALA A 53 -11.85 -20.55 -18.91
C ALA A 53 -12.27 -19.51 -17.87
N VAL A 54 -11.28 -18.93 -17.14
CA VAL A 54 -11.52 -17.83 -16.19
C VAL A 54 -12.07 -16.60 -16.90
N ASP A 55 -11.51 -16.23 -18.05
CA ASP A 55 -11.98 -15.08 -18.83
C ASP A 55 -13.42 -15.27 -19.34
N ARG A 56 -13.84 -16.53 -19.58
CA ARG A 56 -15.24 -16.88 -19.87
C ARG A 56 -16.15 -16.92 -18.62
N GLY A 57 -15.59 -16.70 -17.42
CA GLY A 57 -16.33 -16.72 -16.15
C GLY A 57 -16.63 -18.13 -15.63
N GLU A 58 -15.90 -19.14 -16.09
CA GLU A 58 -16.00 -20.51 -15.59
C GLU A 58 -15.30 -20.63 -14.23
N SER A 59 -15.87 -21.42 -13.31
CA SER A 59 -15.25 -21.69 -12.01
C SER A 59 -14.18 -22.76 -12.15
N LEU A 60 -13.02 -22.53 -11.54
CA LEU A 60 -11.95 -23.52 -11.43
C LEU A 60 -12.07 -24.41 -10.20
N ASP A 61 -13.24 -24.48 -9.58
CA ASP A 61 -13.47 -25.26 -8.37
C ASP A 61 -13.14 -26.76 -8.60
N GLY A 62 -12.35 -27.30 -7.68
CA GLY A 62 -11.97 -28.71 -7.69
C GLY A 62 -10.64 -29.03 -8.40
N ILE A 63 -9.97 -28.04 -8.96
CA ILE A 63 -8.59 -28.20 -9.47
C ILE A 63 -7.65 -28.04 -8.29
N SER A 64 -7.00 -29.11 -7.86
CA SER A 64 -5.94 -29.09 -6.85
C SER A 64 -4.83 -30.04 -7.21
N TYR A 65 -3.61 -29.61 -6.99
CA TYR A 65 -2.41 -30.38 -7.22
C TYR A 65 -1.66 -30.52 -5.89
N SER A 66 -0.91 -31.59 -5.72
CA SER A 66 -0.05 -31.76 -4.56
C SER A 66 1.27 -32.40 -4.94
N TRP A 67 2.35 -31.97 -4.29
CA TRP A 67 3.71 -32.50 -4.46
C TRP A 67 4.27 -32.85 -3.10
N ASN A 68 5.14 -33.86 -3.07
CA ASN A 68 5.98 -34.06 -1.91
C ASN A 68 7.10 -33.02 -1.92
N TYR A 69 7.53 -32.57 -0.76
CA TYR A 69 8.65 -31.62 -0.66
C TYR A 69 9.92 -32.15 -1.32
N SER A 70 10.16 -33.46 -1.22
CA SER A 70 11.28 -34.13 -1.89
C SER A 70 11.30 -33.99 -3.41
N ASP A 71 10.15 -33.76 -4.05
CA ASP A 71 10.05 -33.61 -5.49
C ASP A 71 10.45 -32.21 -5.96
N LEU A 72 10.48 -31.26 -5.04
CA LEU A 72 10.87 -29.87 -5.27
C LEU A 72 12.34 -29.63 -4.88
N ILE A 73 12.82 -30.26 -3.78
CA ILE A 73 14.21 -30.10 -3.33
C ILE A 73 15.17 -30.75 -4.32
N GLY A 74 16.24 -30.03 -4.62
CA GLY A 74 17.24 -30.45 -5.60
C GLY A 74 16.88 -30.17 -7.06
N ARG A 75 15.64 -29.63 -7.30
CA ARG A 75 15.24 -29.19 -8.65
C ARG A 75 16.14 -28.03 -9.11
N ASN A 76 16.47 -28.03 -10.39
CA ASN A 76 17.34 -27.01 -10.95
C ASN A 76 16.55 -25.99 -11.77
N TYR A 77 16.98 -24.75 -11.67
CA TYR A 77 16.53 -23.63 -12.50
C TYR A 77 17.77 -22.94 -13.08
N TYR A 78 17.58 -22.11 -14.08
CA TYR A 78 18.66 -21.39 -14.70
C TYR A 78 18.33 -19.91 -14.77
N VAL A 79 19.25 -19.06 -14.32
CA VAL A 79 19.17 -17.61 -14.50
C VAL A 79 20.06 -17.21 -15.65
N ILE A 80 19.49 -16.59 -16.65
CA ILE A 80 20.21 -15.99 -17.75
C ILE A 80 20.49 -14.53 -17.35
N PRO A 81 21.76 -14.16 -17.04
CA PRO A 81 22.11 -12.77 -16.78
C PRO A 81 21.66 -11.86 -17.92
N ALA A 82 21.27 -10.63 -17.61
CA ALA A 82 20.75 -9.74 -18.64
C ALA A 82 21.77 -9.46 -19.74
N CYS A 83 23.04 -9.35 -19.38
CA CYS A 83 24.15 -9.14 -20.32
C CYS A 83 24.35 -10.29 -21.30
N ASP A 84 24.08 -11.53 -20.91
CA ASP A 84 24.28 -12.71 -21.77
C ASP A 84 23.18 -12.85 -22.84
N GLY A 85 22.08 -12.10 -22.68
CA GLY A 85 21.01 -12.02 -23.69
C GLY A 85 21.39 -11.22 -24.94
N TYR A 86 22.64 -10.83 -25.12
CA TYR A 86 23.10 -10.04 -26.26
C TYR A 86 24.36 -10.66 -26.87
N GLU A 87 24.42 -10.67 -28.19
CA GLU A 87 25.57 -11.15 -28.97
C GLU A 87 26.15 -10.02 -29.80
N LYS A 88 27.48 -9.95 -29.86
CA LYS A 88 28.17 -8.99 -30.71
C LYS A 88 28.32 -9.57 -32.13
N THR A 89 27.82 -8.84 -33.10
CA THR A 89 27.88 -9.18 -34.52
C THR A 89 29.26 -8.89 -35.11
N GLU A 90 29.57 -9.41 -36.33
CA GLU A 90 30.85 -9.21 -37.01
C GLU A 90 31.14 -7.72 -37.32
N ASP A 91 30.12 -6.92 -37.52
CA ASP A 91 30.20 -5.46 -37.72
C ASP A 91 30.29 -4.65 -36.40
N GLY A 92 30.36 -5.35 -35.26
CA GLY A 92 30.64 -4.77 -33.96
C GLY A 92 29.41 -4.23 -33.20
N LYS A 93 28.23 -4.40 -33.76
CA LYS A 93 26.94 -4.07 -33.10
C LYS A 93 26.53 -5.18 -32.14
N PHE A 94 25.59 -4.87 -31.26
CA PHE A 94 24.97 -5.86 -30.40
C PHE A 94 23.52 -6.12 -30.82
N VAL A 95 23.14 -7.43 -30.81
CA VAL A 95 21.77 -7.87 -31.10
C VAL A 95 21.23 -8.66 -29.93
N SER A 96 19.94 -8.49 -29.66
CA SER A 96 19.26 -9.25 -28.59
C SER A 96 18.96 -10.66 -29.06
N LEU A 97 19.35 -11.65 -28.28
CA LEU A 97 19.06 -13.09 -28.50
C LEU A 97 17.74 -13.52 -27.85
N ARG A 98 17.14 -12.69 -26.98
CA ARG A 98 15.97 -13.05 -26.18
C ARG A 98 14.71 -13.31 -27.00
N ASN A 99 14.66 -12.79 -28.22
CA ASN A 99 13.51 -12.96 -29.11
C ASN A 99 13.66 -14.18 -30.05
N ASP A 100 14.78 -14.91 -29.95
CA ASP A 100 15.04 -16.13 -30.74
C ASP A 100 14.87 -17.37 -29.85
N PRO A 101 13.76 -18.14 -30.02
CA PRO A 101 13.51 -19.33 -29.22
C PRO A 101 14.63 -20.39 -29.34
N SER A 102 15.30 -20.45 -30.49
CA SER A 102 16.40 -21.40 -30.72
C SER A 102 17.66 -21.09 -29.90
N LYS A 103 17.82 -19.82 -29.50
CA LYS A 103 18.94 -19.37 -28.68
C LYS A 103 18.66 -19.42 -27.18
N LEU A 104 17.38 -19.43 -26.78
CA LEU A 104 17.03 -19.44 -25.36
C LEU A 104 17.49 -20.70 -24.63
N GLU A 105 17.47 -21.86 -25.29
CA GLU A 105 17.95 -23.12 -24.73
C GLU A 105 19.47 -23.07 -24.48
N GLU A 106 20.23 -22.60 -25.47
CA GLU A 106 21.67 -22.40 -25.37
C GLU A 106 22.04 -21.40 -24.26
N LEU A 107 21.30 -20.28 -24.16
CA LEU A 107 21.48 -19.27 -23.11
C LEU A 107 21.16 -19.85 -21.72
N ALA A 108 20.13 -20.69 -21.60
CA ALA A 108 19.79 -21.33 -20.35
C ALA A 108 20.84 -22.34 -19.91
N GLU A 109 21.38 -23.17 -20.84
CA GLU A 109 22.44 -24.12 -20.52
C GLU A 109 23.73 -23.45 -20.05
N ASN A 110 24.05 -22.26 -20.58
CA ASN A 110 25.19 -21.45 -20.19
C ASN A 110 24.92 -20.54 -18.98
N GLY A 111 23.68 -20.42 -18.55
CA GLY A 111 23.26 -19.57 -17.46
C GLY A 111 23.69 -20.09 -16.07
N ILE A 112 23.43 -19.27 -15.05
CA ILE A 112 23.71 -19.63 -13.66
C ILE A 112 22.74 -20.73 -13.25
N LYS A 113 23.24 -21.91 -12.96
CA LYS A 113 22.46 -23.04 -12.48
C LYS A 113 22.10 -22.83 -11.00
N LEU A 114 20.81 -22.68 -10.70
CA LEU A 114 20.26 -22.60 -9.36
C LEU A 114 19.69 -23.93 -8.92
N ARG A 115 19.78 -24.24 -7.63
CA ARG A 115 19.23 -25.44 -7.01
C ARG A 115 18.31 -25.09 -5.88
N VAL A 116 17.13 -25.69 -5.84
CA VAL A 116 16.23 -25.58 -4.68
C VAL A 116 16.88 -26.31 -3.51
N SER A 117 17.31 -25.57 -2.49
CA SER A 117 17.94 -26.11 -1.29
C SER A 117 16.94 -26.38 -0.16
N GLY A 118 15.84 -25.64 -0.11
CA GLY A 118 14.85 -25.78 0.94
C GLY A 118 13.50 -25.15 0.59
N ILE A 119 12.54 -25.45 1.43
CA ILE A 119 11.19 -24.88 1.41
C ILE A 119 10.97 -24.19 2.73
N ILE A 120 10.52 -22.92 2.70
CA ILE A 120 10.30 -22.08 3.87
C ILE A 120 8.87 -21.55 3.89
N ARG A 121 8.38 -21.30 5.09
CA ARG A 121 7.04 -20.73 5.35
C ARG A 121 7.18 -19.56 6.31
N ALA A 122 6.35 -18.52 6.13
CA ALA A 122 6.27 -17.44 7.10
C ALA A 122 5.85 -17.97 8.48
N SER A 123 6.58 -17.57 9.53
CA SER A 123 6.24 -17.93 10.92
C SER A 123 4.89 -17.33 11.30
N SER A 124 4.09 -18.09 12.10
CA SER A 124 2.79 -17.64 12.59
C SER A 124 2.86 -16.36 13.43
N ASP A 125 4.02 -16.07 14.00
CA ASP A 125 4.26 -14.89 14.85
C ASP A 125 4.77 -13.70 14.05
N SER A 126 5.08 -13.86 12.76
CA SER A 126 5.55 -12.76 11.92
C SER A 126 4.39 -11.90 11.45
N ALA A 127 4.42 -10.62 11.81
CA ALA A 127 3.39 -9.64 11.44
C ALA A 127 3.38 -9.28 9.94
N GLN A 128 4.45 -9.57 9.22
CA GLN A 128 4.59 -9.24 7.79
C GLN A 128 5.42 -10.29 7.05
N SER A 129 4.95 -10.67 5.85
CA SER A 129 5.77 -11.44 4.91
C SER A 129 6.87 -10.55 4.33
N VAL A 130 8.13 -10.93 4.52
CA VAL A 130 9.30 -10.24 3.95
C VAL A 130 9.41 -10.53 2.46
N PHE A 131 9.00 -11.73 2.02
CA PHE A 131 9.01 -12.10 0.61
C PHE A 131 7.68 -11.77 -0.07
N SER A 132 7.77 -11.03 -1.15
CA SER A 132 6.65 -10.83 -2.10
C SER A 132 6.65 -11.85 -3.24
N SER A 133 7.66 -12.73 -3.28
CA SER A 133 7.89 -13.74 -4.32
C SER A 133 7.94 -15.14 -3.71
N VAL A 134 7.60 -16.14 -4.50
CA VAL A 134 7.65 -17.56 -4.13
C VAL A 134 9.10 -18.11 -4.17
N VAL A 135 10.04 -17.41 -4.77
CA VAL A 135 11.45 -17.79 -4.80
C VAL A 135 12.26 -16.81 -3.96
N GLY A 136 12.97 -17.36 -2.96
CA GLY A 136 13.93 -16.63 -2.14
C GLY A 136 15.37 -17.03 -2.49
N TYR A 137 16.27 -16.05 -2.52
CA TYR A 137 17.69 -16.26 -2.76
C TYR A 137 18.55 -15.34 -1.87
N THR A 138 19.84 -15.60 -1.82
CA THR A 138 20.78 -14.79 -1.02
C THR A 138 21.30 -13.59 -1.82
N SER A 139 21.79 -12.57 -1.12
CA SER A 139 22.48 -11.43 -1.75
C SER A 139 23.71 -11.84 -2.56
N ALA A 140 24.30 -13.01 -2.25
CA ALA A 140 25.44 -13.55 -2.99
C ALA A 140 25.10 -13.83 -4.47
N LEU A 141 23.85 -14.23 -4.80
CA LEU A 141 23.41 -14.38 -6.18
C LEU A 141 23.35 -13.02 -6.89
N THR A 142 22.84 -12.01 -6.22
CA THR A 142 22.81 -10.63 -6.75
C THR A 142 24.25 -10.14 -7.02
N ASP A 143 25.15 -10.37 -6.08
CA ASP A 143 26.56 -10.00 -6.21
C ASP A 143 27.24 -10.68 -7.40
N GLU A 144 26.95 -11.97 -7.62
CA GLU A 144 27.48 -12.73 -8.75
C GLU A 144 26.94 -12.19 -10.08
N ILE A 145 25.60 -11.94 -10.18
CA ILE A 145 25.00 -11.39 -11.40
C ILE A 145 25.58 -9.99 -11.73
N ILE A 146 25.74 -9.12 -10.73
CA ILE A 146 26.37 -7.80 -10.92
C ILE A 146 27.80 -7.94 -11.40
N SER A 147 28.57 -8.86 -10.80
CA SER A 147 29.98 -9.12 -11.19
C SER A 147 30.09 -9.64 -12.65
N LEU A 148 29.17 -10.50 -13.08
CA LEU A 148 29.11 -10.97 -14.46
C LEU A 148 28.76 -9.83 -15.42
N ALA A 149 27.75 -9.04 -15.09
CA ALA A 149 27.36 -7.89 -15.90
C ALA A 149 28.51 -6.87 -16.05
N GLU A 150 29.24 -6.57 -14.97
CA GLU A 150 30.38 -5.66 -14.99
C GLU A 150 31.52 -6.15 -15.92
N LYS A 151 31.72 -7.45 -16.00
CA LYS A 151 32.78 -8.09 -16.84
C LYS A 151 32.33 -8.27 -18.28
N SER A 152 31.04 -8.16 -18.57
CA SER A 152 30.49 -8.44 -19.91
C SER A 152 30.97 -7.47 -20.98
N GLU A 153 30.98 -7.90 -22.22
CA GLU A 153 31.39 -7.07 -23.36
C GLU A 153 30.40 -5.93 -23.62
N ILE A 154 29.10 -6.19 -23.46
CA ILE A 154 28.06 -5.19 -23.73
C ILE A 154 28.12 -4.03 -22.73
N VAL A 155 28.28 -4.29 -21.44
CA VAL A 155 28.44 -3.25 -20.42
C VAL A 155 29.71 -2.45 -20.63
N LYS A 156 30.82 -3.12 -20.99
CA LYS A 156 32.10 -2.43 -21.32
C LYS A 156 31.94 -1.54 -22.54
N ALA A 157 31.25 -2.02 -23.58
CA ALA A 157 31.00 -1.23 -24.79
C ALA A 157 30.13 -0.01 -24.51
N GLN A 158 29.06 -0.17 -23.71
CA GLN A 158 28.21 0.95 -23.33
C GLN A 158 28.99 1.99 -22.50
N ARG A 159 29.83 1.56 -21.58
CA ARG A 159 30.68 2.47 -20.79
C ARG A 159 31.71 3.24 -21.63
N GLN A 160 32.14 2.67 -22.76
CA GLN A 160 33.02 3.33 -23.73
C GLN A 160 32.25 4.35 -24.62
N SER A 161 30.95 4.23 -24.69
CA SER A 161 30.06 5.09 -25.49
C SER A 161 28.93 5.65 -24.61
N PRO A 162 29.22 6.58 -23.67
CA PRO A 162 28.24 7.08 -22.71
C PRO A 162 27.14 7.95 -23.35
N ASP A 163 27.41 8.50 -24.54
CA ASP A 163 26.50 9.42 -25.24
C ASP A 163 25.59 8.71 -26.25
N LYS A 164 25.80 7.40 -26.48
CA LYS A 164 25.07 6.62 -27.49
C LYS A 164 24.59 5.26 -26.96
N ASP A 165 23.39 4.89 -27.35
CA ASP A 165 22.91 3.51 -27.20
C ASP A 165 23.64 2.58 -28.18
N ILE A 166 24.40 1.63 -27.67
CA ILE A 166 25.18 0.70 -28.47
C ILE A 166 24.36 -0.34 -29.24
N ILE A 167 23.07 -0.50 -28.90
CA ILE A 167 22.14 -1.39 -29.61
C ILE A 167 21.61 -0.70 -30.85
N SER A 168 21.03 0.47 -30.71
CA SER A 168 20.42 1.23 -31.80
C SER A 168 21.43 2.12 -32.56
N GLY A 169 22.52 2.53 -31.91
CA GLY A 169 23.50 3.48 -32.41
C GLY A 169 23.06 4.93 -32.32
N MET A 170 21.86 5.21 -31.73
CA MET A 170 21.31 6.55 -31.57
C MET A 170 21.86 7.24 -30.32
N SER A 171 21.89 8.57 -30.34
CA SER A 171 22.31 9.39 -29.19
C SER A 171 21.24 9.40 -28.09
N PHE A 172 21.67 9.42 -26.81
CA PHE A 172 20.71 9.41 -25.70
C PHE A 172 19.92 10.73 -25.56
N ASP A 173 20.53 11.85 -25.77
CA ASP A 173 19.88 13.17 -25.65
C ASP A 173 20.59 14.18 -26.57
N PRO A 174 20.36 14.10 -27.88
CA PRO A 174 21.04 14.99 -28.81
C PRO A 174 20.50 16.41 -28.69
N ASP A 175 21.43 17.37 -28.53
CA ASP A 175 21.11 18.79 -28.43
C ASP A 175 20.78 19.46 -29.78
N ASP A 176 21.20 18.85 -30.90
CA ASP A 176 21.10 19.44 -32.25
C ASP A 176 20.11 18.68 -33.14
N ASP A 177 19.44 19.43 -34.01
CA ASP A 177 18.44 18.90 -34.94
C ASP A 177 19.02 17.94 -35.98
N GLU A 178 20.29 18.13 -36.37
CA GLU A 178 20.94 17.27 -37.36
C GLU A 178 21.12 15.86 -36.83
N THR A 179 21.56 15.69 -35.57
CA THR A 179 21.67 14.38 -34.89
C THR A 179 20.29 13.75 -34.73
N LYS A 180 19.25 14.51 -34.32
CA LYS A 180 17.88 13.97 -34.20
C LYS A 180 17.34 13.45 -35.54
N ILE A 181 17.62 14.14 -36.64
CA ILE A 181 17.25 13.72 -37.99
C ILE A 181 17.96 12.42 -38.39
N GLU A 182 19.29 12.34 -38.12
CA GLU A 182 20.08 11.13 -38.43
C GLU A 182 19.61 9.94 -37.60
N ASP A 183 19.37 10.11 -36.30
CA ASP A 183 18.82 9.11 -35.40
C ASP A 183 17.43 8.64 -35.84
N THR A 184 16.56 9.55 -36.32
CA THR A 184 15.26 9.19 -36.90
C THR A 184 15.41 8.27 -38.12
N LYS A 185 16.31 8.58 -39.02
CA LYS A 185 16.59 7.77 -40.21
C LYS A 185 17.15 6.38 -39.79
N THR A 186 18.05 6.37 -38.82
CA THR A 186 18.63 5.14 -38.25
C THR A 186 17.55 4.26 -37.62
N TYR A 187 16.68 4.85 -36.79
CA TYR A 187 15.56 4.15 -36.18
C TYR A 187 14.63 3.52 -37.22
N ILE A 188 14.17 4.30 -38.21
CA ILE A 188 13.26 3.81 -39.25
C ILE A 188 13.90 2.69 -40.06
N SER A 189 15.20 2.80 -40.37
CA SER A 189 15.93 1.77 -41.12
C SER A 189 16.08 0.46 -40.34
N SER A 190 16.08 0.51 -39.01
CA SER A 190 16.19 -0.66 -38.12
C SER A 190 14.88 -1.41 -37.93
N LEU A 191 13.74 -0.79 -38.28
CA LEU A 191 12.42 -1.40 -38.10
C LEU A 191 12.19 -2.54 -39.09
N GLY A 192 11.60 -3.64 -38.61
CA GLY A 192 11.04 -4.68 -39.45
C GLY A 192 9.72 -4.25 -40.10
N ILE A 193 9.16 -5.09 -40.97
CA ILE A 193 7.94 -4.82 -41.75
C ILE A 193 6.78 -4.35 -40.86
N SER A 194 6.49 -5.08 -39.79
CA SER A 194 5.38 -4.74 -38.87
C SER A 194 5.63 -3.40 -38.14
N GLY A 195 6.85 -3.14 -37.69
CA GLY A 195 7.24 -1.87 -37.10
C GLY A 195 7.11 -0.70 -38.06
N LYS A 196 7.57 -0.83 -39.30
CA LYS A 196 7.40 0.15 -40.38
C LYS A 196 5.93 0.40 -40.68
N ALA A 197 5.12 -0.63 -40.76
CA ALA A 197 3.68 -0.52 -41.00
C ALA A 197 2.95 0.24 -39.87
N SER A 198 3.27 -0.06 -38.64
CA SER A 198 2.71 0.63 -37.47
C SER A 198 3.11 2.09 -37.42
N LEU A 199 4.40 2.39 -37.64
CA LEU A 199 4.91 3.75 -37.68
C LEU A 199 4.24 4.55 -38.79
N TRP A 200 4.09 3.95 -40.02
CA TRP A 200 3.43 4.62 -41.13
C TRP A 200 1.98 4.97 -40.84
N LYS A 201 1.22 4.08 -40.17
CA LYS A 201 -0.15 4.38 -39.74
C LYS A 201 -0.21 5.61 -38.85
N THR A 202 0.72 5.74 -37.92
CA THR A 202 0.79 6.89 -37.00
C THR A 202 1.14 8.19 -37.73
N ILE A 203 2.16 8.17 -38.57
CA ILE A 203 2.61 9.33 -39.35
C ILE A 203 1.49 9.77 -40.33
N ALA A 204 0.95 8.82 -41.05
CA ALA A 204 -0.07 9.07 -42.06
C ALA A 204 -1.39 9.58 -41.48
N ALA A 205 -1.78 9.15 -40.28
CA ALA A 205 -2.94 9.69 -39.57
C ALA A 205 -2.79 11.20 -39.30
N THR A 206 -1.58 11.69 -39.07
CA THR A 206 -1.29 13.11 -38.90
C THR A 206 -1.18 13.84 -40.25
N LEU A 207 -0.38 13.30 -41.17
CA LEU A 207 -0.15 13.92 -42.48
C LEU A 207 -1.42 14.04 -43.33
N TYR A 208 -2.27 13.03 -43.33
CA TYR A 208 -3.47 12.95 -44.12
C TYR A 208 -4.75 13.14 -43.28
N SER A 209 -4.65 13.84 -42.13
CA SER A 209 -5.80 14.12 -41.27
C SER A 209 -7.01 14.77 -41.98
N SER A 210 -6.74 15.54 -43.03
CA SER A 210 -7.76 16.23 -43.86
C SER A 210 -8.05 15.56 -45.19
N ASP A 211 -7.50 14.36 -45.47
CA ASP A 211 -7.70 13.63 -46.73
C ASP A 211 -8.31 12.24 -46.46
N PRO A 212 -9.68 12.12 -46.48
CA PRO A 212 -10.37 10.86 -46.25
C PRO A 212 -10.03 9.77 -47.26
N ALA A 213 -9.67 10.12 -48.49
CA ALA A 213 -9.35 9.16 -49.55
C ALA A 213 -8.04 8.44 -49.24
N GLN A 214 -7.00 9.21 -48.81
CA GLN A 214 -5.73 8.64 -48.38
C GLN A 214 -5.88 7.80 -47.10
N GLN A 215 -6.65 8.26 -46.12
CA GLN A 215 -6.93 7.50 -44.91
C GLN A 215 -7.59 6.13 -45.23
N GLN A 216 -8.48 6.08 -46.19
CA GLN A 216 -9.12 4.82 -46.59
C GLN A 216 -8.11 3.86 -47.26
N VAL A 217 -7.17 4.37 -48.07
CA VAL A 217 -6.11 3.57 -48.68
C VAL A 217 -5.23 2.96 -47.62
N ILE A 218 -4.81 3.75 -46.61
CA ILE A 218 -3.99 3.31 -45.50
C ILE A 218 -4.69 2.27 -44.64
N ALA A 219 -6.00 2.46 -44.37
CA ALA A 219 -6.79 1.52 -43.58
C ALA A 219 -6.98 0.15 -44.24
N GLN A 220 -6.94 0.08 -45.57
CA GLN A 220 -7.09 -1.15 -46.34
C GLN A 220 -5.77 -1.81 -46.75
N ALA A 221 -4.65 -1.15 -46.57
CA ALA A 221 -3.34 -1.68 -46.94
C ALA A 221 -2.86 -2.73 -45.94
N ASP A 222 -2.21 -3.78 -46.46
CA ASP A 222 -1.52 -4.79 -45.64
C ASP A 222 -0.20 -4.24 -45.09
N GLU A 223 0.44 -4.97 -44.19
CA GLU A 223 1.69 -4.56 -43.54
C GLU A 223 2.83 -4.35 -44.53
N ASN A 224 2.93 -5.16 -45.58
CA ASN A 224 3.98 -5.01 -46.61
C ASN A 224 3.77 -3.73 -47.42
N ALA A 225 2.51 -3.44 -47.79
CA ALA A 225 2.19 -2.21 -48.51
C ALA A 225 2.45 -0.97 -47.64
N LEU A 226 2.08 -1.00 -46.37
CA LEU A 226 2.34 0.08 -45.43
C LEU A 226 3.84 0.32 -45.20
N ALA A 227 4.60 -0.74 -45.04
CA ALA A 227 6.06 -0.64 -44.92
C ALA A 227 6.71 -0.05 -46.19
N ALA A 228 6.25 -0.48 -47.38
CA ALA A 228 6.71 0.08 -48.65
C ALA A 228 6.34 1.56 -48.83
N MET A 229 5.17 1.99 -48.33
CA MET A 229 4.76 3.41 -48.33
C MET A 229 5.69 4.25 -47.42
N LEU A 230 6.06 3.73 -46.24
CA LEU A 230 7.06 4.39 -45.38
C LEU A 230 8.41 4.47 -46.07
N ASP A 231 8.91 3.40 -46.66
CA ASP A 231 10.19 3.39 -47.37
C ASP A 231 10.17 4.35 -48.56
N ALA A 232 9.06 4.51 -49.29
CA ALA A 232 8.89 5.48 -50.33
C ALA A 232 8.89 6.92 -49.79
N PHE A 233 8.19 7.16 -48.68
CA PHE A 233 8.18 8.46 -48.01
C PHE A 233 9.58 8.86 -47.55
N MET A 234 10.39 7.92 -47.08
CA MET A 234 11.75 8.16 -46.63
C MET A 234 12.76 8.47 -47.75
N GLN A 235 12.35 8.48 -49.03
CA GLN A 235 13.22 8.92 -50.13
C GLN A 235 13.43 10.45 -50.13
N GLY A 236 12.55 11.21 -49.48
CA GLY A 236 12.69 12.68 -49.43
C GLY A 236 11.77 13.33 -48.41
N PRO A 237 11.81 12.92 -47.13
CA PRO A 237 11.03 13.56 -46.08
C PRO A 237 11.57 14.96 -45.77
N SER A 238 10.71 15.85 -45.30
CA SER A 238 11.19 17.13 -44.77
C SER A 238 11.81 16.96 -43.37
N ASP A 239 12.77 17.79 -43.03
CA ASP A 239 13.43 17.80 -41.73
C ASP A 239 12.42 18.01 -40.58
N GLU A 240 11.40 18.86 -40.78
CA GLU A 240 10.34 19.09 -39.80
C GLU A 240 9.58 17.82 -39.46
N VAL A 241 9.29 16.94 -40.45
CA VAL A 241 8.60 15.69 -40.21
C VAL A 241 9.50 14.70 -39.50
N LEU A 242 10.80 14.64 -39.85
CA LEU A 242 11.77 13.77 -39.16
C LEU A 242 11.94 14.16 -37.69
N LEU A 243 12.02 15.45 -37.39
CA LEU A 243 12.06 15.97 -36.02
C LEU A 243 10.77 15.65 -35.26
N SER A 244 9.61 15.80 -35.90
CA SER A 244 8.32 15.43 -35.27
C SER A 244 8.24 13.93 -34.96
N ILE A 245 8.78 13.08 -35.83
CA ILE A 245 8.88 11.64 -35.58
C ILE A 245 9.80 11.38 -34.38
N TYR A 246 10.96 12.04 -34.33
CA TYR A 246 11.87 11.94 -33.20
C TYR A 246 11.15 12.27 -31.89
N GLU A 247 10.56 13.44 -31.78
CA GLU A 247 9.94 13.93 -30.55
C GLU A 247 8.73 13.11 -30.08
N ASN A 248 7.96 12.52 -31.00
CA ASN A 248 6.72 11.82 -30.67
C ASN A 248 6.84 10.30 -30.64
N THR A 249 7.91 9.72 -31.20
CA THR A 249 7.97 8.28 -31.43
C THR A 249 9.24 7.64 -30.91
N ILE A 250 10.36 8.37 -30.90
CA ILE A 250 11.66 7.82 -30.52
C ILE A 250 11.92 8.10 -29.05
N SER A 251 12.16 7.04 -28.29
CA SER A 251 12.65 7.09 -26.92
C SER A 251 13.87 6.20 -26.82
N VAL A 252 15.04 6.79 -26.83
CA VAL A 252 16.31 6.05 -26.73
C VAL A 252 16.59 5.61 -25.30
N GLY A 253 15.92 6.22 -24.32
CA GLY A 253 16.22 6.05 -22.90
C GLY A 253 17.43 6.86 -22.46
N SER A 254 18.10 6.41 -21.41
CA SER A 254 19.33 7.03 -20.90
C SER A 254 20.48 6.02 -20.83
N TYR A 255 21.67 6.54 -20.63
CA TYR A 255 22.87 5.73 -20.39
C TYR A 255 22.67 4.77 -19.18
N GLU A 256 22.10 5.28 -18.10
CA GLU A 256 21.81 4.51 -16.88
C GLU A 256 20.74 3.45 -17.12
N ASP A 257 19.70 3.77 -17.91
CA ASP A 257 18.67 2.80 -18.29
C ASP A 257 19.26 1.64 -19.07
N ASN A 258 20.17 1.92 -20.02
CA ASN A 258 20.84 0.88 -20.79
C ASN A 258 21.75 0.01 -19.91
N LEU A 259 22.54 0.60 -19.03
CA LEU A 259 23.34 -0.18 -18.08
C LEU A 259 22.48 -1.10 -17.22
N THR A 260 21.37 -0.59 -16.71
CA THR A 260 20.38 -1.36 -15.94
C THR A 260 19.77 -2.48 -16.78
N LYS A 261 19.40 -2.20 -18.03
CA LYS A 261 18.87 -3.18 -19.00
C LYS A 261 19.87 -4.29 -19.32
N PHE A 262 21.18 -4.01 -19.27
CA PHE A 262 22.24 -5.00 -19.42
C PHE A 262 22.58 -5.71 -18.10
N GLY A 263 21.86 -5.42 -17.02
CA GLY A 263 22.05 -6.05 -15.71
C GLY A 263 23.14 -5.41 -14.85
N PHE A 264 23.74 -4.30 -15.29
CA PHE A 264 24.67 -3.54 -14.48
C PHE A 264 23.89 -2.56 -13.59
N VAL A 265 23.99 -2.76 -12.28
CA VAL A 265 23.38 -1.90 -11.28
C VAL A 265 24.41 -1.53 -10.23
N SER A 266 24.31 -0.31 -9.70
CA SER A 266 25.16 0.13 -8.60
C SER A 266 24.53 -0.27 -7.25
N LYS A 267 25.34 -0.86 -6.37
CA LYS A 267 24.90 -1.15 -4.99
C LYS A 267 24.71 0.12 -4.17
N ASP A 268 25.35 1.22 -4.57
CA ASP A 268 25.31 2.52 -3.88
C ASP A 268 24.12 3.38 -4.33
N ALA A 269 23.38 2.94 -5.37
CA ALA A 269 22.21 3.62 -5.92
C ALA A 269 21.01 2.65 -6.03
N PRO A 270 20.45 2.19 -4.91
CA PRO A 270 19.30 1.28 -4.92
C PRO A 270 18.06 1.99 -5.45
N THR A 271 17.24 1.30 -6.24
CA THR A 271 15.97 1.80 -6.76
C THR A 271 14.95 2.04 -5.63
N SER A 272 15.01 1.23 -4.58
CA SER A 272 14.15 1.36 -3.40
C SER A 272 14.86 0.85 -2.15
N ILE A 273 14.53 1.44 -1.02
CA ILE A 273 15.00 1.02 0.30
C ILE A 273 13.77 0.72 1.16
N ASN A 274 13.65 -0.51 1.63
CA ASN A 274 12.60 -0.91 2.56
C ASN A 274 13.16 -0.93 3.97
N ILE A 275 12.56 -0.16 4.88
CA ILE A 275 12.95 -0.10 6.28
C ILE A 275 11.85 -0.76 7.11
N TYR A 276 12.20 -1.75 7.89
CA TYR A 276 11.30 -2.47 8.80
C TYR A 276 11.63 -2.07 10.24
N ALA A 277 10.62 -1.57 10.95
CA ALA A 277 10.74 -1.20 12.35
C ALA A 277 10.17 -2.29 13.24
N ASP A 278 10.86 -2.59 14.36
CA ASP A 278 10.41 -3.61 15.30
C ASP A 278 9.21 -3.15 16.15
N THR A 279 9.03 -1.85 16.31
CA THR A 279 7.95 -1.24 17.11
C THR A 279 7.38 0.01 16.42
N PHE A 280 6.16 0.40 16.78
CA PHE A 280 5.58 1.67 16.33
C PHE A 280 6.41 2.89 16.77
N GLU A 281 7.00 2.83 17.98
CA GLU A 281 7.85 3.90 18.47
C GLU A 281 9.12 4.06 17.61
N SER A 282 9.77 2.95 17.27
CA SER A 282 10.93 2.94 16.35
C SER A 282 10.55 3.48 14.97
N LYS A 283 9.37 3.14 14.46
CA LYS A 283 8.83 3.66 13.19
C LYS A 283 8.66 5.19 13.24
N ASP A 284 8.08 5.71 14.30
CA ASP A 284 7.87 7.14 14.47
C ASP A 284 9.20 7.91 14.59
N LEU A 285 10.20 7.33 15.26
CA LEU A 285 11.55 7.88 15.32
C LEU A 285 12.23 7.93 13.94
N ILE A 286 12.05 6.89 13.11
CA ILE A 286 12.55 6.88 11.73
C ILE A 286 11.91 8.02 10.93
N ALA A 287 10.58 8.18 11.03
CA ALA A 287 9.87 9.25 10.36
C ALA A 287 10.35 10.65 10.82
N GLU A 288 10.60 10.82 12.11
CA GLU A 288 11.17 12.07 12.66
C GLU A 288 12.59 12.34 12.13
N CYS A 289 13.44 11.31 12.05
CA CYS A 289 14.78 11.44 11.47
C CYS A 289 14.75 11.90 10.03
N ILE A 290 13.87 11.30 9.20
CA ILE A 290 13.69 11.70 7.80
C ILE A 290 13.18 13.14 7.70
N GLN A 291 12.19 13.52 8.51
CA GLN A 291 11.67 14.89 8.53
C GLN A 291 12.76 15.91 8.93
N ASN A 292 13.59 15.59 9.92
CA ASN A 292 14.69 16.45 10.34
C ASN A 292 15.71 16.62 9.22
N TYR A 293 16.08 15.55 8.53
CA TYR A 293 16.97 15.62 7.37
C TYR A 293 16.35 16.49 6.25
N ASN A 294 15.09 16.26 5.91
CA ASN A 294 14.40 16.97 4.83
C ASN A 294 14.22 18.48 5.10
N ARG A 295 14.25 18.94 6.36
CA ARG A 295 14.22 20.37 6.69
C ARG A 295 15.48 21.11 6.25
N GLU A 296 16.61 20.42 6.19
CA GLU A 296 17.90 20.99 5.85
C GLU A 296 18.31 20.69 4.39
N ALA A 297 17.67 19.69 3.77
CA ALA A 297 17.95 19.24 2.42
C ALA A 297 17.30 20.17 1.37
N THR A 298 17.96 20.33 0.21
CA THR A 298 17.35 20.97 -0.97
C THR A 298 16.25 20.08 -1.53
N GLU A 299 15.29 20.63 -2.30
CA GLU A 299 14.17 19.87 -2.88
C GLU A 299 14.62 18.59 -3.62
N GLU A 300 15.73 18.67 -4.35
CA GLU A 300 16.29 17.54 -5.12
C GLU A 300 16.87 16.42 -4.24
N ASN A 301 17.27 16.76 -3.01
CA ASN A 301 17.91 15.83 -2.09
C ASN A 301 16.97 15.36 -0.96
N GLN A 302 15.69 15.70 -1.00
CA GLN A 302 14.72 15.26 0.00
C GLN A 302 14.43 13.78 -0.16
N ILE A 303 14.36 13.09 0.97
CA ILE A 303 13.94 11.68 1.04
C ILE A 303 12.41 11.63 0.94
N VAL A 304 11.90 11.02 -0.13
CA VAL A 304 10.47 10.71 -0.28
C VAL A 304 10.25 9.27 0.17
N TYR A 305 9.32 9.05 1.07
CA TYR A 305 9.02 7.72 1.59
C TYR A 305 7.51 7.51 1.72
N THR A 306 7.10 6.26 1.71
CA THR A 306 5.72 5.84 1.96
C THR A 306 5.65 5.03 3.24
N ASP A 307 4.89 5.53 4.21
CA ASP A 307 4.60 4.82 5.45
C ASP A 307 3.33 3.96 5.26
N PHE A 308 3.51 2.71 4.85
CA PHE A 308 2.39 1.78 4.63
C PHE A 308 1.61 1.48 5.91
N VAL A 309 2.30 1.43 7.05
CA VAL A 309 1.66 1.17 8.35
C VAL A 309 0.77 2.34 8.75
N ALA A 310 1.25 3.57 8.60
CA ALA A 310 0.44 4.76 8.86
C ALA A 310 -0.78 4.86 7.94
N LEU A 311 -0.64 4.50 6.65
CA LEU A 311 -1.76 4.47 5.72
C LEU A 311 -2.85 3.48 6.14
N LEU A 312 -2.47 2.26 6.53
CA LEU A 312 -3.41 1.24 7.02
C LEU A 312 -4.08 1.69 8.32
N ILE A 313 -3.30 2.18 9.28
CA ILE A 313 -3.82 2.65 10.58
C ILE A 313 -4.75 3.85 10.39
N SER A 314 -4.42 4.80 9.51
CA SER A 314 -5.26 5.98 9.27
C SER A 314 -6.64 5.60 8.73
N SER A 315 -6.71 4.61 7.84
CA SER A 315 -7.96 4.09 7.29
C SER A 315 -8.83 3.45 8.37
N VAL A 316 -8.24 2.58 9.21
CA VAL A 316 -8.92 1.93 10.33
C VAL A 316 -9.35 2.97 11.37
N THR A 317 -8.48 3.92 11.71
CA THR A 317 -8.77 4.99 12.67
C THR A 317 -9.92 5.87 12.20
N THR A 318 -10.01 6.15 10.90
CA THR A 318 -11.12 6.92 10.33
C THR A 318 -12.46 6.21 10.54
N ILE A 319 -12.52 4.90 10.27
CA ILE A 319 -13.72 4.08 10.50
C ILE A 319 -14.10 4.06 11.98
N ILE A 320 -13.13 3.85 12.87
CA ILE A 320 -13.35 3.85 14.33
C ILE A 320 -13.87 5.20 14.80
N ASN A 321 -13.31 6.31 14.30
CA ASN A 321 -13.75 7.65 14.65
C ASN A 321 -15.20 7.90 14.21
N VAL A 322 -15.58 7.51 13.00
CA VAL A 322 -16.96 7.64 12.51
C VAL A 322 -17.94 6.87 13.41
N ILE A 323 -17.62 5.59 13.71
CA ILE A 323 -18.44 4.80 14.61
C ILE A 323 -18.53 5.45 16.00
N SER A 324 -17.41 5.93 16.53
CA SER A 324 -17.34 6.60 17.83
C SER A 324 -18.19 7.86 17.88
N TYR A 325 -18.15 8.70 16.84
CA TYR A 325 -18.98 9.90 16.78
C TYR A 325 -20.47 9.57 16.71
N VAL A 326 -20.87 8.53 16.00
CA VAL A 326 -22.26 8.05 15.95
C VAL A 326 -22.70 7.57 17.34
N LEU A 327 -21.87 6.78 18.02
CA LEU A 327 -22.17 6.31 19.39
C LEU A 327 -22.26 7.47 20.38
N ILE A 328 -21.33 8.46 20.30
CA ILE A 328 -21.36 9.67 21.12
C ILE A 328 -22.65 10.46 20.88
N ALA A 329 -23.11 10.56 19.63
CA ALA A 329 -24.37 11.23 19.32
C ALA A 329 -25.57 10.54 19.99
N PHE A 330 -25.67 9.21 19.93
CA PHE A 330 -26.71 8.45 20.61
C PHE A 330 -26.66 8.63 22.14
N VAL A 331 -25.46 8.53 22.72
CA VAL A 331 -25.27 8.75 24.16
C VAL A 331 -25.65 10.18 24.55
N SER A 332 -25.32 11.19 23.74
CA SER A 332 -25.66 12.58 23.98
C SER A 332 -27.17 12.81 24.04
N VAL A 333 -27.94 12.19 23.13
CA VAL A 333 -29.40 12.22 23.18
C VAL A 333 -29.94 11.58 24.48
N SER A 334 -29.37 10.42 24.85
CA SER A 334 -29.73 9.74 26.10
C SER A 334 -29.45 10.61 27.33
N LEU A 335 -28.32 11.33 27.37
CA LEU A 335 -27.96 12.24 28.44
C LEU A 335 -28.91 13.43 28.55
N VAL A 336 -29.38 13.98 27.41
CA VAL A 336 -30.36 15.05 27.38
C VAL A 336 -31.70 14.57 28.00
N VAL A 337 -32.16 13.39 27.57
CA VAL A 337 -33.41 12.81 28.13
C VAL A 337 -33.28 12.57 29.62
N SER A 338 -32.12 12.01 30.07
CA SER A 338 -31.83 11.80 31.49
C SER A 338 -31.81 13.10 32.28
N SER A 339 -31.25 14.18 31.75
CA SER A 339 -31.24 15.51 32.39
C SER A 339 -32.66 16.08 32.54
N ILE A 340 -33.52 15.92 31.53
CA ILE A 340 -34.92 16.30 31.60
C ILE A 340 -35.64 15.50 32.68
N MET A 341 -35.43 14.20 32.75
CA MET A 341 -36.04 13.31 33.75
C MET A 341 -35.62 13.74 35.17
N ILE A 342 -34.32 14.01 35.39
CA ILE A 342 -33.82 14.54 36.67
C ILE A 342 -34.56 15.85 37.05
N GLY A 343 -34.73 16.74 36.06
CA GLY A 343 -35.48 17.98 36.25
C GLY A 343 -36.93 17.76 36.68
N ILE A 344 -37.62 16.77 36.09
CA ILE A 344 -39.01 16.42 36.45
C ILE A 344 -39.06 15.84 37.86
N ILE A 345 -38.17 14.88 38.20
CA ILE A 345 -38.13 14.26 39.52
C ILE A 345 -37.84 15.30 40.61
N THR A 346 -36.85 16.19 40.37
CA THR A 346 -36.55 17.27 41.30
C THR A 346 -37.73 18.25 41.45
N TYR A 347 -38.47 18.52 40.36
CA TYR A 347 -39.68 19.37 40.41
C TYR A 347 -40.78 18.72 41.25
N ILE A 348 -41.04 17.43 41.14
CA ILE A 348 -42.01 16.68 41.95
C ILE A 348 -41.59 16.72 43.42
N SER A 349 -40.29 16.44 43.72
CA SER A 349 -39.76 16.52 45.09
C SER A 349 -39.94 17.90 45.73
N VAL A 350 -39.76 18.98 44.94
CA VAL A 350 -40.04 20.36 45.39
C VAL A 350 -41.53 20.55 45.72
N LEU A 351 -42.43 19.96 44.93
CA LEU A 351 -43.87 20.05 45.20
C LEU A 351 -44.26 19.31 46.47
N GLU A 352 -43.73 18.12 46.71
CA GLU A 352 -44.00 17.32 47.92
C GLU A 352 -43.49 18.04 49.19
N ARG A 353 -42.33 18.71 49.10
CA ARG A 353 -41.71 19.44 50.24
C ARG A 353 -42.13 20.90 50.33
N THR A 354 -43.27 21.31 49.69
CA THR A 354 -43.75 22.70 49.67
C THR A 354 -43.99 23.28 51.07
N LYS A 355 -44.51 22.49 52.02
CA LYS A 355 -44.72 22.90 53.42
C LYS A 355 -43.39 23.19 54.14
N GLU A 356 -42.37 22.33 53.98
CA GLU A 356 -41.04 22.52 54.58
C GLU A 356 -40.37 23.78 54.05
N ILE A 357 -40.46 24.03 52.72
CA ILE A 357 -40.00 25.25 52.10
C ILE A 357 -40.72 26.51 52.68
N GLY A 358 -42.03 26.40 52.89
CA GLY A 358 -42.83 27.44 53.53
C GLY A 358 -42.35 27.75 54.91
N ILE A 359 -42.13 26.77 55.77
CA ILE A 359 -41.58 26.87 57.12
C ILE A 359 -40.23 27.58 57.14
N LEU A 360 -39.27 27.09 56.31
CA LEU A 360 -37.93 27.66 56.19
C LEU A 360 -38.00 29.16 55.80
N ARG A 361 -38.88 29.50 54.89
CA ARG A 361 -39.09 30.88 54.44
C ARG A 361 -39.74 31.74 55.50
N ALA A 362 -40.71 31.20 56.30
CA ALA A 362 -41.34 31.87 57.35
C ALA A 362 -40.41 32.21 58.55
N ILE A 363 -39.43 31.34 58.83
CA ILE A 363 -38.38 31.54 59.85
C ILE A 363 -37.30 32.55 59.37
N GLY A 364 -37.36 33.00 58.09
CA GLY A 364 -36.48 34.06 57.57
C GLY A 364 -35.38 33.54 56.57
N ALA A 365 -35.44 32.30 56.08
CA ALA A 365 -34.49 31.83 55.07
C ALA A 365 -34.63 32.63 53.78
N SER A 366 -33.49 33.07 53.20
CA SER A 366 -33.47 33.80 51.95
C SER A 366 -33.80 32.85 50.74
N LYS A 367 -34.36 33.46 49.66
CA LYS A 367 -34.59 32.68 48.40
C LYS A 367 -33.35 31.97 47.94
N ARG A 368 -32.17 32.58 48.15
CA ARG A 368 -30.87 32.00 47.74
C ARG A 368 -30.53 30.75 48.57
N ASN A 369 -30.78 30.81 49.89
CA ASN A 369 -30.48 29.67 50.77
C ASN A 369 -31.38 28.47 50.43
N VAL A 370 -32.68 28.67 50.15
CA VAL A 370 -33.57 27.60 49.71
C VAL A 370 -33.10 27.01 48.37
N SER A 371 -32.76 27.86 47.38
CA SER A 371 -32.24 27.37 46.10
C SER A 371 -30.94 26.60 46.26
N GLN A 372 -30.05 27.01 47.17
CA GLN A 372 -28.77 26.34 47.42
C GLN A 372 -28.94 24.92 47.97
N VAL A 373 -29.95 24.66 48.82
CA VAL A 373 -30.26 23.32 49.35
C VAL A 373 -30.57 22.36 48.20
N PHE A 374 -31.50 22.74 47.30
CA PHE A 374 -31.85 21.89 46.14
C PHE A 374 -30.73 21.78 45.12
N THR A 375 -29.89 22.81 44.95
CA THR A 375 -28.70 22.74 44.09
C THR A 375 -27.66 21.80 44.69
N ALA A 376 -27.48 21.79 46.02
CA ALA A 376 -26.57 20.86 46.69
C ALA A 376 -27.09 19.41 46.57
N GLU A 377 -28.41 19.20 46.69
CA GLU A 377 -29.02 17.87 46.49
C GLU A 377 -28.75 17.36 45.06
N THR A 378 -28.99 18.19 44.03
CA THR A 378 -28.71 17.79 42.65
C THR A 378 -27.23 17.60 42.37
N PHE A 379 -26.33 18.35 43.02
CA PHE A 379 -24.89 18.16 42.96
C PHE A 379 -24.47 16.78 43.52
N ILE A 380 -25.00 16.41 44.70
CA ILE A 380 -24.70 15.13 45.30
C ILE A 380 -25.22 13.98 44.43
N ILE A 381 -26.43 14.09 43.88
CA ILE A 381 -27.01 13.11 42.96
C ILE A 381 -26.09 12.96 41.74
N GLY A 382 -25.65 14.06 41.14
CA GLY A 382 -24.76 14.04 39.98
C GLY A 382 -23.40 13.41 40.26
N LEU A 383 -22.82 13.71 41.43
CA LEU A 383 -21.55 13.15 41.85
C LEU A 383 -21.64 11.63 42.12
N CYS A 384 -22.66 11.22 42.89
CA CYS A 384 -22.87 9.80 43.21
C CYS A 384 -23.21 8.98 41.96
N SER A 385 -24.09 9.47 41.11
CA SER A 385 -24.48 8.75 39.88
C SER A 385 -23.29 8.62 38.90
N GLY A 386 -22.50 9.69 38.75
CA GLY A 386 -21.27 9.66 37.96
C GLY A 386 -20.23 8.65 38.49
N ALA A 387 -20.00 8.66 39.81
CA ALA A 387 -19.09 7.75 40.46
C ALA A 387 -19.56 6.27 40.36
N ILE A 388 -20.86 6.04 40.58
CA ILE A 388 -21.46 4.70 40.41
C ILE A 388 -21.34 4.22 38.94
N GLY A 389 -21.65 5.10 37.98
CA GLY A 389 -21.56 4.81 36.55
C GLY A 389 -20.13 4.41 36.14
N VAL A 390 -19.13 5.19 36.55
CA VAL A 390 -17.72 4.88 36.31
C VAL A 390 -17.29 3.57 37.00
N GLY A 391 -17.69 3.37 38.25
CA GLY A 391 -17.40 2.15 39.00
C GLY A 391 -18.01 0.90 38.36
N LEU A 392 -19.27 0.99 37.90
CA LEU A 392 -19.93 -0.12 37.20
C LEU A 392 -19.26 -0.42 35.84
N SER A 393 -18.87 0.66 35.11
CA SER A 393 -18.14 0.49 33.85
C SER A 393 -16.79 -0.20 34.06
N ALA A 394 -16.04 0.18 35.09
CA ALA A 394 -14.77 -0.47 35.44
C ALA A 394 -14.96 -1.96 35.81
N LEU A 395 -16.06 -2.27 36.51
CA LEU A 395 -16.39 -3.66 36.87
C LEU A 395 -16.77 -4.50 35.64
N LEU A 396 -17.49 -3.91 34.68
CA LEU A 396 -17.87 -4.58 33.43
C LEU A 396 -16.68 -4.81 32.49
N LEU A 397 -15.61 -4.05 32.60
CA LEU A 397 -14.38 -4.29 31.81
C LEU A 397 -13.74 -5.65 32.11
N ILE A 398 -13.95 -6.23 33.30
CA ILE A 398 -13.39 -7.53 33.68
C ILE A 398 -13.93 -8.65 32.76
N PRO A 399 -15.25 -8.90 32.66
CA PRO A 399 -15.77 -9.91 31.78
C PRO A 399 -15.58 -9.55 30.29
N VAL A 400 -15.61 -8.28 29.93
CA VAL A 400 -15.37 -7.84 28.55
C VAL A 400 -13.95 -8.19 28.12
N ASN A 401 -12.94 -7.95 28.94
CA ASN A 401 -11.55 -8.33 28.63
C ASN A 401 -11.39 -9.86 28.55
N ALA A 402 -12.07 -10.62 29.39
CA ALA A 402 -12.06 -12.08 29.28
C ALA A 402 -12.60 -12.58 27.93
N ILE A 403 -13.65 -11.94 27.40
CA ILE A 403 -14.21 -12.25 26.08
C ILE A 403 -13.23 -11.81 24.97
N ILE A 404 -12.67 -10.60 25.07
CA ILE A 404 -11.71 -10.10 24.09
C ILE A 404 -10.51 -11.05 23.97
N HIS A 405 -9.90 -11.45 25.11
CA HIS A 405 -8.77 -12.36 25.12
C HIS A 405 -9.13 -13.75 24.54
N ALA A 406 -10.34 -14.23 24.80
CA ALA A 406 -10.81 -15.52 24.26
C ALA A 406 -11.01 -15.46 22.72
N VAL A 407 -11.49 -14.33 22.20
CA VAL A 407 -11.75 -14.17 20.76
C VAL A 407 -10.48 -13.78 19.99
N ALA A 408 -9.65 -12.91 20.57
CA ALA A 408 -8.41 -12.46 19.93
C ALA A 408 -7.25 -13.48 20.02
N GLY A 409 -7.36 -14.48 20.91
CA GLY A 409 -6.29 -15.46 21.14
C GLY A 409 -5.02 -14.88 21.79
N THR A 410 -5.04 -13.62 22.21
CA THR A 410 -3.92 -12.92 22.84
C THR A 410 -4.38 -12.08 24.03
N SER A 411 -3.51 -11.91 25.01
CA SER A 411 -3.75 -11.04 26.19
C SER A 411 -3.26 -9.59 26.00
N GLU A 412 -2.66 -9.29 24.87
CA GLU A 412 -2.09 -7.95 24.59
C GLU A 412 -3.16 -6.89 24.32
N VAL A 413 -4.30 -7.30 23.74
CA VAL A 413 -5.40 -6.39 23.44
C VAL A 413 -6.37 -6.36 24.60
N SER A 414 -6.51 -5.24 25.28
CA SER A 414 -7.41 -5.06 26.41
C SER A 414 -8.17 -3.75 26.33
N ALA A 415 -9.46 -3.78 26.69
CA ALA A 415 -10.25 -2.57 26.87
C ALA A 415 -9.88 -1.90 28.19
N VAL A 416 -9.53 -0.63 28.15
CA VAL A 416 -9.10 0.16 29.31
C VAL A 416 -9.97 1.42 29.43
N LEU A 417 -10.36 1.77 30.66
CA LEU A 417 -11.01 3.04 30.97
C LEU A 417 -9.94 4.06 31.39
N PRO A 418 -9.58 5.04 30.53
CA PRO A 418 -8.59 6.05 30.91
C PRO A 418 -9.08 6.88 32.10
N VAL A 419 -8.22 7.07 33.11
CA VAL A 419 -8.57 7.83 34.33
C VAL A 419 -9.06 9.26 34.00
N GLY A 420 -8.43 9.91 33.00
CA GLY A 420 -8.84 11.23 32.55
C GLY A 420 -10.26 11.25 32.00
N ALA A 421 -10.64 10.26 31.18
CA ALA A 421 -12.01 10.13 30.65
C ALA A 421 -13.03 9.85 31.78
N ALA A 422 -12.69 9.01 32.75
CA ALA A 422 -13.52 8.73 33.91
C ALA A 422 -13.84 10.01 34.69
N ILE A 423 -12.85 10.84 34.97
CA ILE A 423 -13.02 12.13 35.66
C ILE A 423 -13.91 13.06 34.84
N ILE A 424 -13.69 13.19 33.54
CA ILE A 424 -14.50 14.01 32.63
C ILE A 424 -15.97 13.58 32.67
N LEU A 425 -16.24 12.26 32.62
CA LEU A 425 -17.61 11.73 32.67
C LEU A 425 -18.31 12.05 33.98
N VAL A 426 -17.62 11.99 35.13
CA VAL A 426 -18.20 12.41 36.43
C VAL A 426 -18.49 13.89 36.41
N ILE A 427 -17.62 14.74 35.88
CA ILE A 427 -17.84 16.18 35.75
C ILE A 427 -19.06 16.49 34.87
N ILE A 428 -19.16 15.79 33.72
CA ILE A 428 -20.33 15.93 32.81
C ILE A 428 -21.62 15.51 33.54
N SER A 429 -21.61 14.42 34.31
CA SER A 429 -22.75 13.98 35.10
C SER A 429 -23.19 15.06 36.07
N VAL A 430 -22.27 15.66 36.81
CA VAL A 430 -22.57 16.77 37.75
C VAL A 430 -23.12 17.99 37.01
N ILE A 431 -22.53 18.38 35.89
CA ILE A 431 -23.02 19.55 35.11
C ILE A 431 -24.45 19.32 34.61
N LEU A 432 -24.75 18.15 34.05
CA LEU A 432 -26.05 17.82 33.51
C LEU A 432 -27.13 17.77 34.61
N THR A 433 -26.82 17.21 35.77
CA THR A 433 -27.74 17.17 36.92
C THR A 433 -27.98 18.56 37.47
N LEU A 434 -26.97 19.42 37.54
CA LEU A 434 -27.12 20.82 37.95
C LEU A 434 -28.00 21.61 36.97
N ILE A 435 -27.81 21.42 35.66
CA ILE A 435 -28.63 22.07 34.62
C ILE A 435 -30.10 21.60 34.76
N GLY A 436 -30.35 20.29 34.88
CA GLY A 436 -31.65 19.71 35.04
C GLY A 436 -32.35 20.21 36.33
N GLY A 437 -31.60 20.33 37.43
CA GLY A 437 -32.10 20.79 38.72
C GLY A 437 -32.27 22.31 38.87
N MET A 438 -31.67 23.10 37.97
CA MET A 438 -31.67 24.58 38.10
C MET A 438 -33.06 25.21 38.01
N ILE A 439 -33.93 24.73 37.13
CA ILE A 439 -35.29 25.25 36.95
C ILE A 439 -36.14 24.92 38.17
N PRO A 440 -36.21 23.66 38.66
CA PRO A 440 -36.95 23.30 39.86
C PRO A 440 -36.48 24.05 41.12
N SER A 441 -35.17 24.16 41.34
CA SER A 441 -34.59 24.82 42.50
C SER A 441 -34.95 26.33 42.56
N ARG A 442 -34.94 27.01 41.41
CA ARG A 442 -35.38 28.42 41.31
C ARG A 442 -36.87 28.58 41.52
N LYS A 443 -37.71 27.64 41.07
CA LYS A 443 -39.14 27.63 41.32
C LYS A 443 -39.44 27.40 42.81
N ALA A 444 -38.73 26.48 43.47
CA ALA A 444 -38.81 26.26 44.91
C ALA A 444 -38.52 27.54 45.70
N ALA A 445 -37.44 28.23 45.37
CA ALA A 445 -37.04 29.49 46.04
C ALA A 445 -38.03 30.63 45.87
N LYS A 446 -38.86 30.62 44.82
CA LYS A 446 -39.87 31.66 44.55
C LYS A 446 -41.22 31.38 45.17
N LYS A 447 -41.48 30.25 45.82
CA LYS A 447 -42.75 29.92 46.49
C LYS A 447 -43.04 30.91 47.59
N ASP A 448 -44.30 31.39 47.66
CA ASP A 448 -44.79 32.30 48.73
C ASP A 448 -44.97 31.48 50.00
N PRO A 449 -44.43 31.93 51.19
CA PRO A 449 -44.61 31.24 52.46
C PRO A 449 -46.04 31.05 52.87
N VAL A 450 -46.91 32.09 52.63
CA VAL A 450 -48.30 32.06 53.03
C VAL A 450 -49.09 31.03 52.24
N THR A 451 -48.88 30.97 50.92
CA THR A 451 -49.52 29.95 50.04
C THR A 451 -48.98 28.55 50.28
N ALA A 452 -47.68 28.43 50.59
CA ALA A 452 -47.02 27.12 50.87
C ALA A 452 -47.49 26.48 52.19
N LEU A 453 -47.82 27.30 53.21
CA LEU A 453 -48.35 26.82 54.50
C LEU A 453 -49.88 26.57 54.48
N ARG A 454 -50.62 27.11 53.49
CA ARG A 454 -52.05 26.97 53.33
C ARG A 454 -52.47 25.85 52.36
N SER A 455 -51.53 25.27 51.60
CA SER A 455 -51.84 24.16 50.77
C SER A 455 -51.96 22.85 51.57
N GLU A 456 -53.16 22.29 51.59
CA GLU A 456 -53.44 20.96 52.10
C GLU A 456 -52.77 19.88 51.22
#